data_0f0fd3b4721af75816de42e5ab57fd98
#
_entry.id   0f0fd3b4721af75816de42e5ab57fd98
#
_cell.length_a   1.000
_cell.length_b   1.000
_cell.length_c   1.000
_cell.angle_alpha   90.00
_cell.angle_beta   90.00
_cell.angle_gamma   90.00
#
_symmetry.space_group_name_H-M   'P 1'
#
loop_
_entity.id
_entity.type
_entity.pdbx_description
1 polymer ?
#
loop_
_entity_poly.entity_id
_entity_poly.type
_entity_poly.pdbx_seq_one_letter_code
_entity_poly.pdbx_strand_id
1 'polypeptide(L)'
;MKKIILIIFLTTSFSFAQKKFLNDPLVTEIFTADPSAHIFNGKIYVYPSHDIVVENPPVDDCGGKYAMRDYRVLSMNYIGGPVTIHDVALDLDDVPWAKRQFWAPDAAEKDGKFYLYFPTKDKDDVFKIGAAVSDKPEGPFKAENNPIDGSYSMDPSVFKDDDGSYYMYFGGIWGGQLQRWSEDNQYTPGECGNELQDSGIPDGPAISPRIAKMSNDMISFAEDPKPVRIIDKNGNPILTKDHARRFFEAAWVHKKDGVYYLSYSTGNTHLIVYATSDNPYGPFVYQGIINNPVDGWTNHHSTLKVGDQWYLFYHDTQISGKDHLRNVKFTEMYHNEDGSIQEIFPLKN
;
A
#
# COMPACT_ATOMS: atom_id res chain seq x y z
N MET A 1 -8.58 18.26 74.16
CA MET A 1 -7.64 17.57 73.27
C MET A 1 -8.32 17.37 71.93
N LYS A 2 -8.03 18.17 70.90
CA LYS A 2 -8.60 18.02 69.55
C LYS A 2 -7.71 17.03 68.75
N LYS A 3 -8.26 15.90 68.29
CA LYS A 3 -7.56 14.94 67.43
C LYS A 3 -7.59 15.49 66.02
N ILE A 4 -6.43 15.78 65.43
CA ILE A 4 -6.28 16.11 64.02
C ILE A 4 -6.14 14.79 63.29
N ILE A 5 -7.08 14.49 62.38
CA ILE A 5 -7.01 13.37 61.47
C ILE A 5 -6.31 13.84 60.21
N LEU A 6 -5.10 13.35 59.96
CA LEU A 6 -4.36 13.56 58.73
C LEU A 6 -4.83 12.62 57.65
N ILE A 7 -5.57 13.10 56.65
CA ILE A 7 -5.96 12.33 55.48
C ILE A 7 -4.83 12.42 54.45
N ILE A 8 -4.11 11.32 54.26
CA ILE A 8 -3.10 11.20 53.20
C ILE A 8 -3.81 10.80 51.92
N PHE A 9 -3.90 11.71 50.93
CA PHE A 9 -4.30 11.37 49.59
C PHE A 9 -3.12 10.69 48.85
N LEU A 10 -3.24 9.38 48.65
CA LEU A 10 -2.36 8.66 47.73
C LEU A 10 -2.81 9.00 46.29
N THR A 11 -2.08 9.86 45.62
CA THR A 11 -2.23 10.07 44.16
C THR A 11 -1.50 8.93 43.45
N THR A 12 -2.24 7.94 42.94
CA THR A 12 -1.69 6.96 42.02
C THR A 12 -1.51 7.62 40.66
N SER A 13 -0.27 7.97 40.35
CA SER A 13 0.12 8.39 38.99
C SER A 13 0.11 7.16 38.09
N PHE A 14 -0.91 7.04 37.25
CA PHE A 14 -0.85 6.10 36.12
C PHE A 14 0.14 6.67 35.09
N SER A 15 1.35 6.13 35.05
CA SER A 15 2.28 6.34 33.98
C SER A 15 1.83 5.48 32.79
N PHE A 16 1.19 6.10 31.81
CA PHE A 16 1.02 5.43 30.51
C PHE A 16 2.42 5.34 29.87
N ALA A 17 2.88 4.13 29.62
CA ALA A 17 4.08 3.94 28.84
C ALA A 17 3.87 4.58 27.47
N GLN A 18 4.65 5.62 27.15
CA GLN A 18 4.60 6.28 25.85
C GLN A 18 5.09 5.26 24.79
N LYS A 19 4.31 5.03 23.76
CA LYS A 19 4.72 4.21 22.63
C LYS A 19 6.02 4.77 22.05
N LYS A 20 7.00 3.90 21.83
CA LYS A 20 8.26 4.27 21.18
C LYS A 20 8.21 3.79 19.74
N PHE A 21 8.30 4.72 18.82
CA PHE A 21 8.36 4.44 17.39
C PHE A 21 9.81 4.21 16.94
N LEU A 22 9.99 3.38 15.90
CA LEU A 22 11.32 3.09 15.34
C LEU A 22 11.91 4.33 14.68
N ASN A 23 11.11 5.05 13.90
CA ASN A 23 11.50 6.23 13.14
C ASN A 23 10.44 7.33 13.24
N ASP A 24 10.81 8.55 12.89
CA ASP A 24 9.91 9.69 12.80
C ASP A 24 9.24 9.79 11.41
N PRO A 25 8.08 10.46 11.31
CA PRO A 25 7.42 10.75 10.04
C PRO A 25 8.31 11.55 9.08
N LEU A 26 8.16 11.31 7.76
CA LEU A 26 8.85 12.09 6.73
C LEU A 26 8.46 13.56 6.74
N VAL A 27 7.18 13.84 6.97
CA VAL A 27 6.59 15.18 7.07
C VAL A 27 5.53 15.19 8.16
N THR A 28 5.26 16.37 8.71
CA THR A 28 4.26 16.56 9.78
C THR A 28 3.18 17.59 9.42
N GLU A 29 3.36 18.28 8.31
CA GLU A 29 2.48 19.36 7.84
C GLU A 29 1.22 18.84 7.18
N ILE A 30 1.27 17.62 6.64
CA ILE A 30 0.15 16.91 6.00
C ILE A 30 0.13 15.44 6.45
N PHE A 31 -1.03 14.81 6.41
CA PHE A 31 -1.15 13.38 6.66
C PHE A 31 -0.90 12.60 5.36
N THR A 32 -0.07 11.57 5.43
CA THR A 32 0.36 10.80 4.26
C THR A 32 0.36 9.31 4.57
N ALA A 33 0.01 8.48 3.59
CA ALA A 33 -0.08 7.04 3.77
C ALA A 33 0.34 6.27 2.51
N ASP A 34 0.33 4.95 2.58
CA ASP A 34 0.44 4.05 1.44
C ASP A 34 1.61 4.43 0.50
N PRO A 35 2.85 4.51 1.01
CA PRO A 35 3.95 5.10 0.27
C PRO A 35 4.40 4.23 -0.90
N SER A 36 4.51 4.84 -2.08
CA SER A 36 5.21 4.29 -3.24
C SER A 36 6.47 5.11 -3.48
N ALA A 37 7.65 4.50 -3.31
CA ALA A 37 8.93 5.18 -3.33
C ALA A 37 9.78 4.77 -4.55
N HIS A 38 10.29 5.76 -5.30
CA HIS A 38 11.07 5.57 -6.51
C HIS A 38 12.28 6.51 -6.57
N ILE A 39 13.26 6.14 -7.40
CA ILE A 39 14.35 7.04 -7.80
C ILE A 39 14.13 7.45 -9.24
N PHE A 40 13.88 8.74 -9.45
CA PHE A 40 13.82 9.35 -10.77
C PHE A 40 14.84 10.46 -10.88
N ASN A 41 15.61 10.48 -11.97
CA ASN A 41 16.64 11.50 -12.22
C ASN A 41 17.63 11.65 -11.04
N GLY A 42 17.95 10.55 -10.34
CA GLY A 42 18.89 10.53 -9.20
C GLY A 42 18.34 11.11 -7.90
N LYS A 43 17.05 11.42 -7.81
CA LYS A 43 16.35 11.94 -6.64
C LYS A 43 15.27 10.96 -6.21
N ILE A 44 15.03 10.87 -4.91
CA ILE A 44 13.99 10.01 -4.33
C ILE A 44 12.67 10.76 -4.35
N TYR A 45 11.63 10.11 -4.87
CA TYR A 45 10.25 10.56 -4.87
C TYR A 45 9.38 9.55 -4.14
N VAL A 46 8.47 10.03 -3.31
CA VAL A 46 7.46 9.21 -2.64
C VAL A 46 6.10 9.72 -3.05
N TYR A 47 5.26 8.82 -3.52
CA TYR A 47 3.88 9.07 -3.95
C TYR A 47 2.94 8.45 -2.92
N PRO A 48 2.54 9.21 -1.91
CA PRO A 48 1.62 8.73 -0.88
C PRO A 48 0.16 9.01 -1.24
N SER A 49 -0.76 8.30 -0.59
CA SER A 49 -2.10 8.83 -0.36
C SER A 49 -2.01 10.09 0.49
N HIS A 50 -2.84 11.08 0.21
CA HIS A 50 -2.97 12.29 1.03
C HIS A 50 -4.23 12.18 1.89
N ASP A 51 -4.05 11.77 3.15
CA ASP A 51 -5.15 11.65 4.10
C ASP A 51 -5.68 13.01 4.50
N ILE A 52 -7.00 13.18 4.47
CA ILE A 52 -7.66 14.43 4.83
C ILE A 52 -8.53 14.27 6.06
N VAL A 53 -8.69 15.35 6.81
CA VAL A 53 -9.58 15.38 7.97
C VAL A 53 -11.03 15.37 7.48
N VAL A 54 -11.77 14.33 7.86
CA VAL A 54 -13.21 14.21 7.58
C VAL A 54 -13.96 14.36 8.89
N GLU A 55 -14.92 15.28 8.93
CA GLU A 55 -15.85 15.39 10.06
C GLU A 55 -16.82 14.22 10.05
N ASN A 56 -16.91 13.50 11.19
CA ASN A 56 -17.76 12.32 11.35
C ASN A 56 -17.56 11.27 10.24
N PRO A 57 -16.36 10.71 10.11
CA PRO A 57 -16.07 9.73 9.06
C PRO A 57 -17.00 8.52 9.20
N PRO A 58 -17.49 7.96 8.08
CA PRO A 58 -18.28 6.74 8.12
C PRO A 58 -17.52 5.62 8.84
N VAL A 59 -18.23 4.88 9.70
CA VAL A 59 -17.72 3.67 10.32
C VAL A 59 -18.29 2.50 9.51
N ASP A 60 -17.61 2.15 8.43
CA ASP A 60 -18.00 1.04 7.56
C ASP A 60 -16.76 0.30 7.06
N ASP A 61 -16.94 -0.95 6.64
CA ASP A 61 -15.88 -1.78 6.06
C ASP A 61 -15.62 -1.45 4.56
N CYS A 62 -16.28 -0.39 4.04
CA CYS A 62 -16.11 0.13 2.68
C CYS A 62 -15.00 1.16 2.55
N GLY A 63 -14.33 1.46 3.65
CA GLY A 63 -13.26 2.46 3.67
C GLY A 63 -13.76 3.90 3.51
N GLY A 64 -15.02 4.20 3.87
CA GLY A 64 -15.60 5.53 3.73
C GLY A 64 -14.84 6.64 4.47
N LYS A 65 -14.15 6.27 5.56
CA LYS A 65 -13.29 7.18 6.34
C LYS A 65 -12.01 7.61 5.59
N TYR A 66 -11.59 6.87 4.56
CA TYR A 66 -10.43 7.18 3.73
C TYR A 66 -10.89 7.96 2.48
N ALA A 67 -11.22 9.23 2.66
CA ALA A 67 -11.89 10.07 1.69
C ALA A 67 -10.94 11.00 0.91
N MET A 68 -9.74 10.51 0.58
CA MET A 68 -8.71 11.27 -0.12
C MET A 68 -9.21 11.79 -1.46
N ARG A 69 -8.76 13.01 -1.84
CA ARG A 69 -9.20 13.71 -3.05
C ARG A 69 -8.07 14.16 -3.96
N ASP A 70 -6.85 14.27 -3.46
CA ASP A 70 -5.69 14.72 -4.24
C ASP A 70 -4.46 13.90 -3.88
N TYR A 71 -3.44 13.98 -4.72
CA TYR A 71 -2.11 13.45 -4.44
C TYR A 71 -1.11 14.57 -4.26
N ARG A 72 -0.22 14.37 -3.30
CA ARG A 72 0.94 15.20 -3.02
C ARG A 72 2.19 14.35 -3.17
N VAL A 73 3.15 14.82 -3.94
CA VAL A 73 4.43 14.11 -4.08
C VAL A 73 5.41 14.65 -3.06
N LEU A 74 6.13 13.75 -2.40
CA LEU A 74 7.25 14.09 -1.53
C LEU A 74 8.55 13.79 -2.25
N SER A 75 9.60 14.60 -2.03
CA SER A 75 10.90 14.29 -2.60
C SER A 75 12.04 14.65 -1.68
N MET A 76 13.16 13.91 -1.79
CA MET A 76 14.39 14.16 -1.07
C MET A 76 15.61 13.81 -1.96
N ASN A 77 16.70 14.53 -1.80
CA ASN A 77 17.91 14.30 -2.60
C ASN A 77 18.68 13.04 -2.16
N TYR A 78 18.54 12.64 -0.91
CA TYR A 78 19.14 11.43 -0.32
C TYR A 78 18.28 10.98 0.87
N ILE A 79 18.38 9.71 1.22
CA ILE A 79 17.66 9.12 2.36
C ILE A 79 17.97 9.90 3.65
N GLY A 80 16.91 10.31 4.36
CA GLY A 80 17.00 11.09 5.59
C GLY A 80 17.35 12.57 5.38
N GLY A 81 17.43 13.02 4.12
CA GLY A 81 17.60 14.43 3.79
C GLY A 81 16.31 15.24 3.98
N PRO A 82 16.40 16.58 3.83
CA PRO A 82 15.22 17.43 3.85
C PRO A 82 14.19 17.00 2.82
N VAL A 83 12.92 16.93 3.25
CA VAL A 83 11.80 16.54 2.39
C VAL A 83 11.11 17.78 1.84
N THR A 84 10.87 17.80 0.54
CA THR A 84 10.04 18.79 -0.14
C THR A 84 8.65 18.20 -0.34
N ILE A 85 7.62 18.90 0.13
CA ILE A 85 6.22 18.63 -0.19
C ILE A 85 5.89 19.44 -1.44
N HIS A 86 5.53 18.76 -2.53
CA HIS A 86 5.15 19.43 -3.79
C HIS A 86 3.67 19.86 -3.77
N ASP A 87 3.30 20.74 -4.70
CA ASP A 87 1.92 21.13 -4.92
C ASP A 87 1.05 19.93 -5.33
N VAL A 88 -0.25 20.15 -5.49
CA VAL A 88 -1.18 19.10 -5.96
C VAL A 88 -0.68 18.50 -7.26
N ALA A 89 -0.36 17.20 -7.21
CA ALA A 89 0.13 16.46 -8.36
C ALA A 89 -1.03 16.02 -9.28
N LEU A 90 -2.18 15.66 -8.69
CA LEU A 90 -3.44 15.35 -9.36
C LEU A 90 -4.60 15.56 -8.39
N ASP A 91 -5.65 16.22 -8.82
CA ASP A 91 -6.92 16.39 -8.08
C ASP A 91 -8.00 15.47 -8.65
N LEU A 92 -8.90 14.99 -7.80
CA LEU A 92 -10.03 14.14 -8.17
C LEU A 92 -10.94 14.82 -9.21
N ASP A 93 -11.10 16.14 -9.10
CA ASP A 93 -11.94 16.91 -10.01
C ASP A 93 -11.35 17.02 -11.42
N ASP A 94 -10.06 16.73 -11.60
CA ASP A 94 -9.38 16.65 -12.90
C ASP A 94 -9.51 15.27 -13.58
N VAL A 95 -10.22 14.30 -12.97
CA VAL A 95 -10.41 12.95 -13.50
C VAL A 95 -11.87 12.74 -13.92
N PRO A 96 -12.20 12.80 -15.24
CA PRO A 96 -13.58 12.91 -15.73
C PRO A 96 -14.52 11.75 -15.36
N TRP A 97 -13.95 10.57 -15.11
CA TRP A 97 -14.70 9.34 -14.80
C TRP A 97 -14.76 9.03 -13.30
N ALA A 98 -13.90 9.67 -12.48
CA ALA A 98 -13.81 9.44 -11.05
C ALA A 98 -14.99 10.08 -10.30
N LYS A 99 -15.32 9.47 -9.15
CA LYS A 99 -16.36 9.97 -8.25
C LYS A 99 -15.78 10.28 -6.87
N ARG A 100 -14.94 9.41 -6.31
CA ARG A 100 -14.45 9.54 -4.93
C ARG A 100 -13.31 8.58 -4.61
N GLN A 101 -12.58 8.87 -3.52
CA GLN A 101 -11.58 7.99 -2.90
C GLN A 101 -10.35 7.74 -3.79
N PHE A 102 -9.44 8.70 -3.81
CA PHE A 102 -8.09 8.53 -4.35
C PHE A 102 -7.23 7.75 -3.35
N TRP A 103 -7.16 6.43 -3.49
CA TRP A 103 -6.40 5.57 -2.59
C TRP A 103 -4.95 5.38 -3.06
N ALA A 104 -4.27 4.35 -2.52
CA ALA A 104 -2.85 4.11 -2.70
C ALA A 104 -2.36 4.21 -4.15
N PRO A 105 -1.55 5.21 -4.52
CA PRO A 105 -1.03 5.37 -5.87
C PRO A 105 0.31 4.65 -6.06
N ASP A 106 0.72 4.49 -7.31
CA ASP A 106 2.09 4.19 -7.69
C ASP A 106 2.54 5.04 -8.89
N ALA A 107 3.84 5.06 -9.16
CA ALA A 107 4.41 5.79 -10.28
C ALA A 107 5.47 4.97 -11.05
N ALA A 108 5.61 5.26 -12.33
CA ALA A 108 6.68 4.71 -13.16
C ALA A 108 7.27 5.78 -14.07
N GLU A 109 8.47 5.53 -14.57
CA GLU A 109 9.12 6.34 -15.61
C GLU A 109 9.36 5.48 -16.84
N LYS A 110 9.05 6.03 -18.02
CA LYS A 110 9.44 5.44 -19.29
C LYS A 110 9.65 6.53 -20.34
N ASP A 111 10.78 6.48 -21.03
CA ASP A 111 11.13 7.37 -22.15
C ASP A 111 11.03 8.86 -21.79
N GLY A 112 11.40 9.22 -20.54
CA GLY A 112 11.39 10.59 -20.03
C GLY A 112 9.99 11.13 -19.69
N LYS A 113 8.97 10.27 -19.67
CA LYS A 113 7.63 10.56 -19.16
C LYS A 113 7.43 9.86 -17.84
N PHE A 114 6.63 10.50 -16.97
CA PHE A 114 6.26 9.97 -15.67
C PHE A 114 4.77 9.64 -15.67
N TYR A 115 4.45 8.48 -15.13
CA TYR A 115 3.11 7.93 -15.08
C TYR A 115 2.70 7.77 -13.62
N LEU A 116 1.54 8.29 -13.26
CA LEU A 116 0.90 8.09 -11.96
C LEU A 116 -0.28 7.14 -12.14
N TYR A 117 -0.26 6.04 -11.42
CA TYR A 117 -1.36 5.07 -11.38
C TYR A 117 -2.12 5.23 -10.08
N PHE A 118 -3.44 5.31 -10.17
CA PHE A 118 -4.27 5.61 -9.01
C PHE A 118 -5.60 4.87 -9.04
N PRO A 119 -6.00 4.24 -7.93
CA PRO A 119 -7.31 3.67 -7.81
C PRO A 119 -8.30 4.75 -7.37
N THR A 120 -9.47 4.74 -7.98
CA THR A 120 -10.61 5.59 -7.56
C THR A 120 -11.91 4.92 -7.94
N LYS A 121 -12.98 5.21 -7.19
CA LYS A 121 -14.32 4.73 -7.54
C LYS A 121 -14.90 5.54 -8.69
N ASP A 122 -15.44 4.82 -9.67
CA ASP A 122 -16.21 5.37 -10.77
C ASP A 122 -17.64 5.78 -10.34
N LYS A 123 -18.46 6.15 -11.31
CA LYS A 123 -19.85 6.60 -11.09
C LYS A 123 -20.76 5.54 -10.46
N ASP A 124 -20.40 4.27 -10.63
CA ASP A 124 -21.13 3.11 -10.11
C ASP A 124 -20.56 2.63 -8.77
N ASP A 125 -19.66 3.40 -8.14
CA ASP A 125 -18.97 3.07 -6.91
C ASP A 125 -18.09 1.79 -7.01
N VAL A 126 -17.60 1.50 -8.22
CA VAL A 126 -16.67 0.41 -8.47
C VAL A 126 -15.26 0.97 -8.62
N PHE A 127 -14.30 0.42 -7.88
CA PHE A 127 -12.90 0.80 -8.03
C PHE A 127 -12.37 0.42 -9.41
N LYS A 128 -11.72 1.38 -10.04
CA LYS A 128 -10.93 1.25 -11.27
C LYS A 128 -9.56 1.88 -11.06
N ILE A 129 -8.60 1.47 -11.87
CA ILE A 129 -7.27 2.06 -11.86
C ILE A 129 -7.15 3.02 -13.04
N GLY A 130 -6.81 4.27 -12.76
CA GLY A 130 -6.50 5.29 -13.74
C GLY A 130 -5.01 5.42 -13.99
N ALA A 131 -4.67 6.05 -15.10
CA ALA A 131 -3.34 6.51 -15.41
C ALA A 131 -3.36 8.01 -15.67
N ALA A 132 -2.30 8.70 -15.23
CA ALA A 132 -2.07 10.11 -15.54
C ALA A 132 -0.60 10.32 -15.93
N VAL A 133 -0.32 11.26 -16.81
CA VAL A 133 0.99 11.46 -17.43
C VAL A 133 1.53 12.86 -17.14
N SER A 134 2.84 12.96 -16.86
CA SER A 134 3.55 14.22 -16.67
C SER A 134 4.93 14.19 -17.32
N ASP A 135 5.48 15.38 -17.60
CA ASP A 135 6.88 15.59 -18.01
C ASP A 135 7.82 15.70 -16.78
N LYS A 136 7.27 15.71 -15.58
CA LYS A 136 8.01 15.85 -14.32
C LYS A 136 7.56 14.82 -13.30
N PRO A 137 8.48 14.26 -12.52
CA PRO A 137 8.11 13.26 -11.50
C PRO A 137 7.18 13.81 -10.40
N GLU A 138 7.27 15.09 -10.09
CA GLU A 138 6.38 15.75 -9.11
C GLU A 138 5.03 16.19 -9.67
N GLY A 139 4.81 16.04 -10.98
CA GLY A 139 3.61 16.54 -11.66
C GLY A 139 3.70 18.02 -12.08
N PRO A 140 2.55 18.71 -12.36
CA PRO A 140 1.22 18.13 -12.32
C PRO A 140 1.00 17.03 -13.36
N PHE A 141 0.20 16.04 -13.00
CA PHE A 141 -0.16 14.94 -13.91
C PHE A 141 -1.48 15.25 -14.60
N LYS A 142 -1.60 14.85 -15.86
CA LYS A 142 -2.84 14.91 -16.62
C LYS A 142 -3.43 13.51 -16.72
N ALA A 143 -4.61 13.32 -16.15
CA ALA A 143 -5.33 12.05 -16.18
C ALA A 143 -5.83 11.70 -17.57
N GLU A 144 -5.86 10.40 -17.88
CA GLU A 144 -6.56 9.87 -19.04
C GLU A 144 -8.08 9.99 -18.85
N ASN A 145 -8.79 10.10 -19.97
CA ASN A 145 -10.26 10.32 -19.97
C ASN A 145 -11.06 9.11 -19.49
N ASN A 146 -10.44 7.91 -19.44
CA ASN A 146 -11.03 6.67 -19.01
C ASN A 146 -10.04 5.93 -18.09
N PRO A 147 -10.53 5.04 -17.22
CA PRO A 147 -9.63 4.13 -16.51
C PRO A 147 -8.88 3.21 -17.48
N ILE A 148 -7.80 2.58 -17.03
CA ILE A 148 -7.14 1.51 -17.78
C ILE A 148 -8.16 0.41 -18.05
N ASP A 149 -8.37 0.09 -19.32
CA ASP A 149 -9.34 -0.94 -19.72
C ASP A 149 -8.98 -2.30 -19.11
N GLY A 150 -9.98 -3.01 -18.59
CA GLY A 150 -9.79 -4.26 -17.86
C GLY A 150 -9.26 -4.10 -16.42
N SER A 151 -8.98 -2.88 -15.94
CA SER A 151 -8.55 -2.63 -14.55
C SER A 151 -9.73 -2.65 -13.58
N TYR A 152 -9.43 -3.02 -12.33
CA TYR A 152 -10.37 -3.03 -11.22
C TYR A 152 -9.65 -3.07 -9.87
N SER A 153 -10.40 -2.93 -8.76
CA SER A 153 -9.84 -2.95 -7.42
C SER A 153 -8.87 -1.79 -7.16
N MET A 154 -7.84 -1.99 -6.35
CA MET A 154 -7.00 -0.92 -5.81
C MET A 154 -5.53 -1.32 -5.72
N ASP A 155 -4.71 -0.44 -5.15
CA ASP A 155 -3.30 -0.64 -4.83
C ASP A 155 -2.45 -1.08 -6.03
N PRO A 156 -2.47 -0.31 -7.15
CA PRO A 156 -1.57 -0.59 -8.25
C PRO A 156 -0.11 -0.43 -7.81
N SER A 157 0.75 -1.32 -8.26
CA SER A 157 2.20 -1.26 -8.11
C SER A 157 2.85 -1.69 -9.42
N VAL A 158 3.63 -0.82 -10.05
CA VAL A 158 4.22 -1.06 -11.37
C VAL A 158 5.70 -1.39 -11.23
N PHE A 159 6.02 -2.64 -11.47
CA PHE A 159 7.38 -3.16 -11.45
C PHE A 159 8.00 -3.13 -12.85
N LYS A 160 9.19 -2.53 -12.99
CA LYS A 160 10.01 -2.58 -14.20
C LYS A 160 10.98 -3.75 -14.09
N ASP A 161 10.90 -4.71 -15.01
CA ASP A 161 11.81 -5.85 -15.05
C ASP A 161 13.10 -5.54 -15.81
N ASP A 162 14.11 -6.41 -15.66
CA ASP A 162 15.43 -6.28 -16.28
C ASP A 162 15.39 -6.33 -17.81
N ASP A 163 14.37 -6.99 -18.39
CA ASP A 163 14.14 -7.05 -19.83
C ASP A 163 13.45 -5.80 -20.41
N GLY A 164 13.14 -4.81 -19.55
CA GLY A 164 12.45 -3.58 -19.91
C GLY A 164 10.92 -3.70 -19.95
N SER A 165 10.35 -4.87 -19.64
CA SER A 165 8.91 -5.04 -19.45
C SER A 165 8.44 -4.37 -18.17
N TYR A 166 7.19 -3.91 -18.17
CA TYR A 166 6.51 -3.39 -16.97
C TYR A 166 5.32 -4.26 -16.64
N TYR A 167 5.16 -4.56 -15.35
CA TYR A 167 4.07 -5.36 -14.83
C TYR A 167 3.36 -4.58 -13.72
N MET A 168 2.04 -4.46 -13.80
CA MET A 168 1.23 -3.92 -12.72
C MET A 168 0.71 -5.06 -11.86
N TYR A 169 1.05 -5.02 -10.57
CA TYR A 169 0.42 -5.85 -9.54
C TYR A 169 -0.62 -5.00 -8.83
N PHE A 170 -1.78 -5.58 -8.51
CA PHE A 170 -2.85 -4.81 -7.90
C PHE A 170 -3.87 -5.68 -7.18
N GLY A 171 -4.71 -5.04 -6.40
CA GLY A 171 -5.85 -5.65 -5.75
C GLY A 171 -5.87 -5.45 -4.25
N GLY A 172 -7.06 -5.45 -3.69
CA GLY A 172 -7.33 -5.46 -2.26
C GLY A 172 -8.75 -5.93 -2.00
N ILE A 173 -8.93 -6.73 -0.96
CA ILE A 173 -10.25 -7.23 -0.56
C ILE A 173 -11.00 -6.19 0.30
N TRP A 174 -12.21 -6.49 0.73
CA TRP A 174 -13.14 -5.62 1.46
C TRP A 174 -13.43 -4.32 0.71
N GLY A 175 -13.03 -3.19 1.24
CA GLY A 175 -13.22 -1.88 0.63
C GLY A 175 -12.64 -1.77 -0.78
N GLY A 176 -11.56 -2.51 -1.07
CA GLY A 176 -10.94 -2.60 -2.39
C GLY A 176 -11.66 -3.47 -3.41
N GLN A 177 -12.70 -4.19 -2.98
CA GLN A 177 -13.65 -4.90 -3.83
C GLN A 177 -13.10 -6.08 -4.65
N LEU A 178 -11.87 -6.54 -4.41
CA LEU A 178 -11.27 -7.64 -5.20
C LEU A 178 -12.08 -8.93 -5.10
N GLN A 179 -12.73 -9.21 -3.96
CA GLN A 179 -13.59 -10.37 -3.75
C GLN A 179 -14.85 -10.39 -4.64
N ARG A 180 -15.15 -9.28 -5.33
CA ARG A 180 -16.25 -9.16 -6.28
C ARG A 180 -15.87 -9.47 -7.71
N TRP A 181 -14.59 -9.73 -7.94
CA TRP A 181 -14.05 -10.05 -9.25
C TRP A 181 -13.62 -11.51 -9.30
N SER A 182 -14.21 -12.27 -10.21
CA SER A 182 -13.78 -13.65 -10.49
C SER A 182 -12.36 -13.68 -11.06
N GLU A 183 -11.80 -14.87 -11.18
CA GLU A 183 -10.51 -15.06 -11.84
C GLU A 183 -10.58 -14.80 -13.35
N ASP A 184 -11.79 -14.88 -13.94
CA ASP A 184 -12.07 -14.54 -15.33
C ASP A 184 -12.43 -13.05 -15.51
N ASN A 185 -12.10 -12.20 -14.53
CA ASN A 185 -12.30 -10.75 -14.54
C ASN A 185 -13.78 -10.32 -14.67
N GLN A 186 -14.72 -11.17 -14.18
CA GLN A 186 -16.15 -10.83 -14.16
C GLN A 186 -16.56 -10.22 -12.84
N TYR A 187 -17.22 -9.06 -12.88
CA TYR A 187 -17.70 -8.35 -11.71
C TYR A 187 -19.06 -8.86 -11.24
N THR A 188 -19.17 -9.12 -9.95
CA THR A 188 -20.42 -9.41 -9.28
C THR A 188 -20.73 -8.31 -8.26
N PRO A 189 -21.81 -7.51 -8.47
CA PRO A 189 -22.22 -6.49 -7.52
C PRO A 189 -22.54 -7.10 -6.14
N GLY A 190 -22.28 -6.32 -5.08
CA GLY A 190 -22.55 -6.75 -3.72
C GLY A 190 -22.27 -5.63 -2.73
N GLU A 191 -22.60 -5.84 -1.46
CA GLU A 191 -22.25 -4.90 -0.39
C GLU A 191 -20.75 -4.95 -0.08
N CYS A 192 -20.25 -3.95 0.64
CA CYS A 192 -18.88 -3.95 1.12
C CYS A 192 -18.66 -5.12 2.06
N GLY A 193 -17.48 -5.72 1.94
CA GLY A 193 -17.12 -6.93 2.66
C GLY A 193 -16.90 -6.74 4.13
N ASN A 194 -17.22 -7.76 4.85
CA ASN A 194 -16.73 -8.07 6.19
C ASN A 194 -15.99 -9.42 6.11
N GLU A 195 -15.51 -9.93 7.23
CA GLU A 195 -14.78 -11.21 7.30
C GLU A 195 -15.51 -12.40 6.64
N LEU A 196 -16.85 -12.37 6.56
CA LEU A 196 -17.67 -13.40 5.93
C LEU A 196 -17.62 -13.34 4.39
N GLN A 197 -17.07 -12.28 3.81
CA GLN A 197 -17.01 -12.05 2.35
C GLN A 197 -15.61 -12.24 1.78
N ASP A 198 -14.64 -12.72 2.54
CA ASP A 198 -13.25 -12.95 2.14
C ASP A 198 -13.29 -13.99 1.08
N SER A 199 -13.73 -14.59 0.39
CA SER A 199 -13.79 -15.57 -0.68
C SER A 199 -15.07 -16.42 -0.69
N GLY A 200 -15.92 -16.28 0.33
CA GLY A 200 -17.10 -17.12 0.51
C GLY A 200 -16.82 -18.59 0.91
N ILE A 201 -15.54 -18.99 0.98
CA ILE A 201 -15.11 -20.36 1.31
C ILE A 201 -13.98 -20.30 2.33
N PRO A 202 -14.23 -20.37 3.65
CA PRO A 202 -13.21 -20.24 4.69
C PRO A 202 -12.04 -21.23 4.55
N ASP A 203 -12.30 -22.45 4.09
CA ASP A 203 -11.30 -23.50 3.87
C ASP A 203 -10.82 -23.59 2.40
N GLY A 204 -11.23 -22.63 1.56
CA GLY A 204 -10.76 -22.50 0.19
C GLY A 204 -9.46 -21.71 0.07
N PRO A 205 -8.87 -21.69 -1.13
CA PRO A 205 -7.72 -20.83 -1.44
C PRO A 205 -8.08 -19.37 -1.20
N ALA A 206 -7.13 -18.61 -0.61
CA ALA A 206 -7.26 -17.17 -0.43
C ALA A 206 -7.30 -16.46 -1.80
N ILE A 207 -7.99 -15.32 -1.84
CA ILE A 207 -7.98 -14.44 -3.01
C ILE A 207 -6.54 -13.97 -3.23
N SER A 208 -6.09 -14.04 -4.47
CA SER A 208 -4.75 -13.63 -4.89
C SER A 208 -4.76 -12.20 -5.44
N PRO A 209 -3.66 -11.44 -5.31
CA PRO A 209 -3.49 -10.22 -6.10
C PRO A 209 -3.54 -10.53 -7.60
N ARG A 210 -3.64 -9.50 -8.40
CA ARG A 210 -3.64 -9.60 -9.86
C ARG A 210 -2.33 -9.07 -10.43
N ILE A 211 -1.98 -9.57 -11.60
CA ILE A 211 -0.89 -9.07 -12.43
C ILE A 211 -1.38 -8.86 -13.85
N ALA A 212 -0.94 -7.78 -14.48
CA ALA A 212 -1.07 -7.60 -15.93
C ALA A 212 0.22 -6.96 -16.46
N LYS A 213 0.68 -7.39 -17.64
CA LYS A 213 1.76 -6.73 -18.36
C LYS A 213 1.24 -5.41 -18.92
N MET A 214 1.99 -4.33 -18.71
CA MET A 214 1.68 -3.03 -19.29
C MET A 214 2.02 -3.01 -20.78
N SER A 215 1.21 -2.31 -21.57
CA SER A 215 1.52 -2.00 -22.96
C SER A 215 2.66 -0.97 -23.04
N ASN A 216 3.18 -0.79 -24.25
CA ASN A 216 4.27 0.17 -24.48
C ASN A 216 3.89 1.62 -24.18
N ASP A 217 2.61 1.96 -24.26
CA ASP A 217 2.08 3.29 -23.97
C ASP A 217 2.00 3.60 -22.47
N MET A 218 2.16 2.59 -21.60
CA MET A 218 2.10 2.68 -20.14
C MET A 218 0.74 3.13 -19.59
N ILE A 219 -0.30 3.22 -20.40
CA ILE A 219 -1.66 3.62 -20.02
C ILE A 219 -2.70 2.55 -20.33
N SER A 220 -2.26 1.38 -20.79
CA SER A 220 -3.12 0.22 -21.08
C SER A 220 -2.43 -1.09 -20.69
N PHE A 221 -3.21 -2.16 -20.57
CA PHE A 221 -2.69 -3.51 -20.40
C PHE A 221 -2.42 -4.17 -21.77
N ALA A 222 -1.34 -4.94 -21.85
CA ALA A 222 -1.02 -5.77 -23.02
C ALA A 222 -1.70 -7.14 -22.97
N GLU A 223 -2.30 -7.48 -21.83
CA GLU A 223 -2.98 -8.75 -21.57
C GLU A 223 -4.04 -8.57 -20.49
N ASP A 224 -4.98 -9.50 -20.41
CA ASP A 224 -5.96 -9.51 -19.31
C ASP A 224 -5.29 -9.78 -17.97
N PRO A 225 -5.76 -9.15 -16.87
CA PRO A 225 -5.27 -9.43 -15.53
C PRO A 225 -5.40 -10.91 -15.14
N LYS A 226 -4.38 -11.44 -14.48
CA LYS A 226 -4.29 -12.84 -14.03
C LYS A 226 -4.07 -12.91 -12.52
N PRO A 227 -4.60 -13.93 -11.82
CA PRO A 227 -4.29 -14.13 -10.40
C PRO A 227 -2.83 -14.52 -10.19
N VAL A 228 -2.18 -13.91 -9.21
CA VAL A 228 -0.83 -14.26 -8.76
C VAL A 228 -0.94 -15.24 -7.60
N ARG A 229 -0.70 -16.51 -7.85
CA ARG A 229 -0.82 -17.56 -6.84
C ARG A 229 0.26 -17.47 -5.78
N ILE A 230 -0.16 -17.48 -4.52
CA ILE A 230 0.72 -17.57 -3.35
C ILE A 230 0.53 -18.93 -2.70
N ILE A 231 1.62 -19.65 -2.51
CA ILE A 231 1.63 -21.02 -2.00
C ILE A 231 2.54 -21.15 -0.79
N ASP A 232 2.35 -22.20 0.00
CA ASP A 232 3.27 -22.56 1.07
C ASP A 232 4.51 -23.31 0.54
N LYS A 233 5.47 -23.63 1.40
CA LYS A 233 6.70 -24.36 1.05
C LYS A 233 6.44 -25.82 0.60
N ASN A 234 5.24 -26.33 0.80
CA ASN A 234 4.83 -27.67 0.35
C ASN A 234 4.08 -27.62 -1.00
N GLY A 235 3.89 -26.42 -1.58
CA GLY A 235 3.15 -26.21 -2.82
C GLY A 235 1.64 -26.10 -2.66
N ASN A 236 1.13 -26.03 -1.43
CA ASN A 236 -0.30 -25.84 -1.17
C ASN A 236 -0.69 -24.36 -1.23
N PRO A 237 -1.90 -24.01 -1.71
CA PRO A 237 -2.38 -22.64 -1.67
C PRO A 237 -2.52 -22.16 -0.21
N ILE A 238 -2.25 -20.88 0.02
CA ILE A 238 -2.61 -20.24 1.29
C ILE A 238 -4.14 -20.19 1.38
N LEU A 239 -4.69 -20.54 2.53
CA LEU A 239 -6.14 -20.60 2.72
C LEU A 239 -6.71 -19.26 3.19
N THR A 240 -7.98 -19.00 2.89
CA THR A 240 -8.71 -17.80 3.30
C THR A 240 -8.65 -17.56 4.80
N LYS A 241 -8.78 -18.59 5.62
CA LYS A 241 -8.70 -18.51 7.08
C LYS A 241 -7.31 -18.26 7.66
N ASP A 242 -6.28 -18.35 6.84
CA ASP A 242 -4.89 -18.13 7.24
C ASP A 242 -4.56 -16.64 7.22
N HIS A 243 -5.11 -15.90 8.15
CA HIS A 243 -5.01 -14.44 8.24
C HIS A 243 -3.57 -13.94 8.41
N ALA A 244 -2.66 -14.77 8.87
CA ALA A 244 -1.26 -14.40 9.03
C ALA A 244 -0.45 -14.45 7.72
N ARG A 245 -0.96 -15.14 6.69
CA ARG A 245 -0.23 -15.35 5.43
C ARG A 245 -1.02 -15.00 4.17
N ARG A 246 -2.37 -14.92 4.29
CA ARG A 246 -3.20 -14.61 3.12
C ARG A 246 -2.99 -13.19 2.62
N PHE A 247 -3.13 -12.99 1.33
CA PHE A 247 -3.19 -11.67 0.73
C PHE A 247 -4.44 -10.90 1.19
N PHE A 248 -4.24 -9.61 1.51
CA PHE A 248 -5.32 -8.69 1.78
C PHE A 248 -5.26 -7.49 0.82
N GLU A 249 -4.12 -6.78 0.75
CA GLU A 249 -3.91 -5.58 -0.07
C GLU A 249 -2.41 -5.26 -0.22
N ALA A 250 -2.07 -4.12 -0.81
CA ALA A 250 -0.72 -3.56 -0.84
C ALA A 250 0.33 -4.46 -1.52
N ALA A 251 0.01 -5.04 -2.67
CA ALA A 251 0.96 -5.81 -3.45
C ALA A 251 2.12 -4.93 -3.92
N TRP A 252 3.36 -5.33 -3.64
CA TRP A 252 4.57 -4.67 -4.10
C TRP A 252 5.60 -5.69 -4.55
N VAL A 253 6.31 -5.43 -5.64
CA VAL A 253 7.37 -6.33 -6.13
C VAL A 253 8.70 -5.63 -6.24
N HIS A 254 9.74 -6.28 -5.73
CA HIS A 254 11.11 -5.95 -6.06
C HIS A 254 11.88 -7.20 -6.50
N LYS A 255 13.03 -7.00 -7.17
CA LYS A 255 13.86 -8.09 -7.65
C LYS A 255 15.26 -7.96 -7.06
N LYS A 256 15.80 -9.08 -6.57
CA LYS A 256 17.15 -9.17 -6.06
C LYS A 256 17.79 -10.48 -6.50
N ASP A 257 18.97 -10.42 -7.11
CA ASP A 257 19.74 -11.59 -7.56
C ASP A 257 18.92 -12.55 -8.45
N GLY A 258 18.07 -12.01 -9.32
CA GLY A 258 17.19 -12.77 -10.22
C GLY A 258 15.90 -13.31 -9.60
N VAL A 259 15.72 -13.16 -8.29
CA VAL A 259 14.52 -13.60 -7.55
C VAL A 259 13.54 -12.43 -7.41
N TYR A 260 12.27 -12.69 -7.69
CA TYR A 260 11.16 -11.75 -7.45
C TYR A 260 10.64 -11.92 -6.03
N TYR A 261 10.50 -10.81 -5.32
CA TYR A 261 9.95 -10.73 -3.98
C TYR A 261 8.62 -9.99 -4.06
N LEU A 262 7.51 -10.71 -3.94
CA LEU A 262 6.18 -10.14 -3.78
C LEU A 262 5.92 -9.93 -2.30
N SER A 263 5.77 -8.71 -1.87
CA SER A 263 5.37 -8.36 -0.52
C SER A 263 3.95 -7.80 -0.50
N TYR A 264 3.22 -8.00 0.60
CA TYR A 264 1.82 -7.61 0.72
C TYR A 264 1.37 -7.52 2.17
N SER A 265 0.25 -6.81 2.39
CA SER A 265 -0.43 -6.73 3.69
C SER A 265 -1.35 -7.92 3.90
N THR A 266 -1.42 -8.40 5.13
CA THR A 266 -2.31 -9.48 5.56
C THR A 266 -3.65 -8.98 6.13
N GLY A 267 -3.80 -7.66 6.28
CA GLY A 267 -5.00 -7.02 6.83
C GLY A 267 -5.20 -7.32 8.31
N ASN A 268 -6.05 -8.28 8.67
CA ASN A 268 -6.45 -8.59 10.06
C ASN A 268 -5.30 -8.79 11.04
N THR A 269 -4.15 -9.26 10.60
CA THR A 269 -2.97 -9.44 11.45
C THR A 269 -1.99 -8.28 11.38
N HIS A 270 -2.29 -7.28 10.52
CA HIS A 270 -1.52 -6.05 10.36
C HIS A 270 -0.04 -6.26 10.01
N LEU A 271 0.30 -7.37 9.34
CA LEU A 271 1.65 -7.71 8.93
C LEU A 271 1.91 -7.26 7.49
N ILE A 272 3.15 -6.90 7.17
CA ILE A 272 3.69 -6.97 5.82
C ILE A 272 4.51 -8.26 5.74
N VAL A 273 4.13 -9.11 4.82
CA VAL A 273 4.77 -10.41 4.58
C VAL A 273 5.30 -10.50 3.15
N TYR A 274 6.09 -11.53 2.84
CA TYR A 274 6.60 -11.71 1.49
C TYR A 274 6.63 -13.16 1.05
N ALA A 275 6.60 -13.33 -0.25
CA ALA A 275 6.76 -14.58 -0.97
C ALA A 275 7.73 -14.39 -2.14
N THR A 276 8.39 -15.44 -2.60
CA THR A 276 9.42 -15.37 -3.65
C THR A 276 9.09 -16.27 -4.84
N SER A 277 9.55 -15.88 -6.03
CA SER A 277 9.42 -16.63 -7.27
C SER A 277 10.61 -16.36 -8.19
N ASP A 278 10.86 -17.24 -9.14
CA ASP A 278 11.76 -17.00 -10.28
C ASP A 278 11.04 -16.43 -11.52
N ASN A 279 9.71 -16.22 -11.41
CA ASN A 279 8.86 -15.76 -12.48
C ASN A 279 7.93 -14.62 -11.98
N PRO A 280 7.77 -13.51 -12.72
CA PRO A 280 6.92 -12.39 -12.31
C PRO A 280 5.43 -12.80 -12.14
N TYR A 281 4.96 -13.83 -12.85
CA TYR A 281 3.59 -14.35 -12.70
C TYR A 281 3.44 -15.35 -11.55
N GLY A 282 4.52 -15.73 -10.88
CA GLY A 282 4.50 -16.75 -9.84
C GLY A 282 4.49 -18.19 -10.39
N PRO A 283 4.08 -19.20 -9.58
CA PRO A 283 3.58 -19.01 -8.21
C PRO A 283 4.67 -18.49 -7.27
N PHE A 284 4.24 -17.70 -6.30
CA PHE A 284 5.13 -17.18 -5.26
C PHE A 284 5.05 -18.06 -4.00
N VAL A 285 6.20 -18.48 -3.49
CA VAL A 285 6.31 -19.29 -2.28
C VAL A 285 6.46 -18.39 -1.07
N TYR A 286 5.53 -18.45 -0.13
CA TYR A 286 5.58 -17.68 1.13
C TYR A 286 6.87 -17.92 1.89
N GLN A 287 7.53 -16.87 2.34
CA GLN A 287 8.81 -16.92 3.06
C GLN A 287 8.72 -16.46 4.51
N GLY A 288 8.06 -15.33 4.80
CA GLY A 288 8.03 -14.79 6.15
C GLY A 288 7.49 -13.37 6.25
N ILE A 289 7.81 -12.73 7.37
CA ILE A 289 7.38 -11.38 7.72
C ILE A 289 8.49 -10.39 7.36
N ILE A 290 8.12 -9.24 6.80
CA ILE A 290 9.00 -8.08 6.64
C ILE A 290 8.77 -7.10 7.78
N ASN A 291 7.52 -6.67 7.99
CA ASN A 291 7.17 -5.64 8.96
C ASN A 291 6.06 -6.12 9.89
N ASN A 292 6.33 -6.01 11.18
CA ASN A 292 5.38 -6.29 12.24
C ASN A 292 4.33 -5.17 12.34
N PRO A 293 3.23 -5.35 13.11
CA PRO A 293 2.15 -4.39 13.18
C PRO A 293 2.63 -2.98 13.55
N VAL A 294 2.10 -2.00 12.83
CA VAL A 294 2.29 -0.57 13.10
C VAL A 294 1.25 -0.06 14.11
N ASP A 295 1.36 1.18 14.54
CA ASP A 295 0.26 1.87 15.20
C ASP A 295 -0.75 2.32 14.13
N GLY A 296 -1.99 1.83 14.20
CA GLY A 296 -3.03 2.00 13.18
C GLY A 296 -3.51 0.66 12.61
N TRP A 297 -4.60 0.69 11.84
CA TRP A 297 -5.21 -0.53 11.32
C TRP A 297 -4.54 -1.01 10.03
N THR A 298 -4.30 -0.10 9.08
CA THR A 298 -3.64 -0.45 7.80
C THR A 298 -2.13 -0.54 7.96
N ASN A 299 -1.50 -1.44 7.20
CA ASN A 299 -0.06 -1.54 7.06
C ASN A 299 0.25 -1.70 5.57
N HIS A 300 0.67 -0.62 4.92
CA HIS A 300 0.99 -0.55 3.49
C HIS A 300 2.42 -0.07 3.31
N HIS A 301 3.07 -0.47 2.21
CA HIS A 301 4.51 -0.27 2.08
C HIS A 301 4.96 -0.20 0.62
N SER A 302 6.21 0.22 0.44
CA SER A 302 7.04 -0.03 -0.72
C SER A 302 8.48 -0.32 -0.29
N THR A 303 9.26 -0.92 -1.17
CA THR A 303 10.69 -1.13 -0.95
C THR A 303 11.50 -0.38 -1.99
N LEU A 304 12.61 0.23 -1.58
CA LEU A 304 13.49 1.00 -2.45
C LEU A 304 14.95 0.65 -2.20
N LYS A 305 15.73 0.40 -3.26
CA LYS A 305 17.18 0.26 -3.16
C LYS A 305 17.85 1.59 -3.47
N VAL A 306 18.66 2.10 -2.54
CA VAL A 306 19.47 3.31 -2.71
C VAL A 306 20.94 2.93 -2.51
N GLY A 307 21.73 2.99 -3.57
CA GLY A 307 23.07 2.40 -3.56
C GLY A 307 23.02 0.89 -3.30
N ASP A 308 23.70 0.41 -2.27
CA ASP A 308 23.68 -1.01 -1.88
C ASP A 308 22.68 -1.32 -0.76
N GLN A 309 22.03 -0.30 -0.20
CA GLN A 309 21.09 -0.44 0.93
C GLN A 309 19.65 -0.49 0.46
N TRP A 310 18.85 -1.42 1.00
CA TRP A 310 17.41 -1.46 0.84
C TRP A 310 16.72 -0.70 1.96
N TYR A 311 15.59 -0.09 1.64
CA TYR A 311 14.72 0.64 2.57
C TYR A 311 13.29 0.17 2.41
N LEU A 312 12.59 0.02 3.53
CA LEU A 312 11.15 -0.13 3.61
C LEU A 312 10.53 1.23 3.90
N PHE A 313 9.65 1.69 3.02
CA PHE A 313 8.75 2.81 3.28
C PHE A 313 7.43 2.23 3.76
N TYR A 314 6.87 2.79 4.82
CA TYR A 314 5.63 2.33 5.45
C TYR A 314 4.90 3.50 6.09
N HIS A 315 3.70 3.30 6.64
CA HIS A 315 3.01 4.33 7.39
C HIS A 315 2.58 3.83 8.77
N ASP A 316 2.27 4.76 9.66
CA ASP A 316 1.59 4.54 10.93
C ASP A 316 0.72 5.75 11.29
N THR A 317 0.21 5.81 12.53
CA THR A 317 -0.64 6.88 13.02
C THR A 317 0.00 7.71 14.13
N GLN A 318 1.32 7.76 14.22
CA GLN A 318 2.06 8.41 15.32
C GLN A 318 1.59 9.84 15.60
N ILE A 319 1.31 10.62 14.54
CA ILE A 319 0.93 12.04 14.69
C ILE A 319 -0.49 12.18 15.22
N SER A 320 -1.43 11.43 14.67
CA SER A 320 -2.87 11.63 14.91
C SER A 320 -3.47 10.65 15.92
N GLY A 321 -2.94 9.44 16.02
CA GLY A 321 -3.57 8.30 16.71
C GLY A 321 -4.88 7.83 16.06
N LYS A 322 -5.16 8.22 14.79
CA LYS A 322 -6.39 7.88 14.07
C LYS A 322 -6.07 7.11 12.80
N ASP A 323 -6.74 5.98 12.56
CA ASP A 323 -6.48 5.07 11.44
C ASP A 323 -6.51 5.72 10.05
N HIS A 324 -7.27 6.79 9.88
CA HIS A 324 -7.47 7.48 8.60
C HIS A 324 -6.69 8.79 8.47
N LEU A 325 -5.79 9.09 9.41
CA LEU A 325 -4.87 10.24 9.38
C LEU A 325 -3.47 9.74 9.69
N ARG A 326 -2.83 9.19 8.68
CA ARG A 326 -1.58 8.43 8.79
C ARG A 326 -0.36 9.31 8.48
N ASN A 327 0.80 8.76 8.68
CA ASN A 327 2.06 9.42 8.33
C ASN A 327 3.09 8.42 7.81
N VAL A 328 3.69 8.76 6.67
CA VAL A 328 4.72 7.95 6.01
C VAL A 328 6.05 8.05 6.75
N LYS A 329 6.73 6.91 6.85
CA LYS A 329 8.07 6.72 7.41
C LYS A 329 8.91 5.85 6.51
N PHE A 330 10.19 5.73 6.82
CA PHE A 330 11.05 4.70 6.24
C PHE A 330 12.00 4.11 7.28
N THR A 331 12.52 2.92 6.99
CA THR A 331 13.59 2.30 7.76
C THR A 331 14.49 1.47 6.85
N GLU A 332 15.70 1.16 7.30
CA GLU A 332 16.57 0.21 6.61
C GLU A 332 15.92 -1.18 6.60
N MET A 333 16.09 -1.88 5.48
CA MET A 333 15.66 -3.26 5.28
C MET A 333 16.86 -4.10 4.87
N TYR A 334 17.01 -5.26 5.49
CA TYR A 334 18.17 -6.12 5.27
C TYR A 334 17.76 -7.49 4.74
N HIS A 335 18.47 -7.93 3.69
CA HIS A 335 18.42 -9.31 3.22
C HIS A 335 19.58 -10.08 3.83
N ASN A 336 19.32 -11.27 4.34
CA ASN A 336 20.33 -12.21 4.78
C ASN A 336 21.04 -12.86 3.58
N GLU A 337 22.11 -13.59 3.82
CA GLU A 337 22.87 -14.28 2.78
C GLU A 337 22.04 -15.34 2.03
N ASP A 338 21.05 -15.95 2.69
CA ASP A 338 20.12 -16.91 2.10
C ASP A 338 18.96 -16.26 1.32
N GLY A 339 18.96 -14.94 1.21
CA GLY A 339 17.92 -14.16 0.54
C GLY A 339 16.69 -13.87 1.40
N SER A 340 16.59 -14.40 2.63
CA SER A 340 15.52 -14.03 3.55
C SER A 340 15.63 -12.57 3.99
N ILE A 341 14.49 -11.96 4.34
CA ILE A 341 14.42 -10.57 4.82
C ILE A 341 14.37 -10.59 6.34
N GLN A 342 15.13 -9.71 6.99
CA GLN A 342 15.09 -9.53 8.45
C GLN A 342 13.81 -8.84 8.86
N GLU A 343 13.16 -9.36 9.90
CA GLU A 343 11.94 -8.77 10.43
C GLU A 343 12.18 -7.39 11.04
N ILE A 344 11.28 -6.47 10.74
CA ILE A 344 11.26 -5.11 11.24
C ILE A 344 10.17 -4.99 12.32
N PHE A 345 10.51 -4.33 13.42
CA PHE A 345 9.60 -4.03 14.53
C PHE A 345 9.42 -2.50 14.62
N PRO A 346 8.36 -1.94 14.03
CA PRO A 346 8.17 -0.50 13.93
C PRO A 346 7.85 0.15 15.28
N LEU A 347 7.39 -0.64 16.25
CA LEU A 347 7.16 -0.21 17.63
C LEU A 347 8.23 -0.83 18.53
N LYS A 348 8.91 0.01 19.32
CA LYS A 348 9.88 -0.42 20.33
C LYS A 348 9.13 -0.68 21.64
N ASN A 349 9.35 -1.83 22.25
CA ASN A 349 8.88 -2.19 23.59
C ASN A 349 9.61 -1.39 24.67
#